data_2b546b34176677bf1c5cffc7b52cb418
#
_entry.id   2b546b34176677bf1c5cffc7b52cb418
#
_cell.length_a   1.000
_cell.length_b   1.000
_cell.length_c   1.000
_cell.angle_alpha   90.00
_cell.angle_beta   90.00
_cell.angle_gamma   90.00
#
_symmetry.space_group_name_H-M   'P 1'
#
loop_
_entity.id
_entity.type
_entity.pdbx_description
1 polymer ?
#
loop_
_entity_poly.entity_id
_entity_poly.type
_entity_poly.pdbx_seq_one_letter_code
_entity_poly.pdbx_strand_id
1 'polypeptide(L)'
;MQHYSVVLFGDLFIFGDDMKKLFLLCLVLVACSAFKRVTYVPHPYDYKDEVKCLAQNIYFEARDQTTKGQIAVALVTINRVESRQFPNSICKVIHQASRYSNGKLKKHKCHFSWYSDGKSDIQRDRIAWKVSKTIARAMLRKTGVHIKHFGQKWNMKDFLNGAKYYHRIDVNPYWISKMIKVLQLRYHIFWKDYLHE
;
A
#
# COMPACT_ATOMS: atom_id res chain seq x y z
N MET A 1 49.75 33.29 7.31
CA MET A 1 49.20 33.08 5.95
C MET A 1 49.73 31.75 5.46
N GLN A 2 48.89 30.71 5.52
CA GLN A 2 49.25 29.37 5.02
C GLN A 2 48.52 29.21 3.68
N HIS A 3 49.30 29.06 2.63
CA HIS A 3 48.84 28.76 1.28
C HIS A 3 48.48 27.28 1.19
N TYR A 4 47.23 26.96 0.99
CA TYR A 4 46.82 25.63 0.56
C TYR A 4 46.92 25.56 -0.96
N SER A 5 47.92 24.80 -1.44
CA SER A 5 48.02 24.46 -2.86
C SER A 5 47.00 23.39 -3.22
N VAL A 6 46.11 23.72 -4.12
CA VAL A 6 45.19 22.77 -4.74
C VAL A 6 46.00 21.92 -5.72
N VAL A 7 46.23 20.67 -5.38
CA VAL A 7 46.79 19.69 -6.31
C VAL A 7 45.70 19.27 -7.28
N LEU A 8 45.77 19.74 -8.51
CA LEU A 8 44.94 19.37 -9.61
C LEU A 8 45.28 17.94 -10.07
N PHE A 9 44.24 17.21 -10.41
CA PHE A 9 44.22 15.85 -10.96
C PHE A 9 44.98 15.75 -12.31
N GLY A 10 46.31 15.97 -12.30
CA GLY A 10 47.12 15.96 -13.51
C GLY A 10 48.04 14.75 -13.67
N ASP A 11 48.26 13.95 -12.62
CA ASP A 11 49.39 12.97 -12.62
C ASP A 11 48.95 11.50 -12.84
N LEU A 12 47.77 11.26 -13.38
CA LEU A 12 47.26 9.88 -13.63
C LEU A 12 47.85 9.22 -14.90
N PHE A 13 48.77 9.88 -15.61
CA PHE A 13 49.32 9.42 -16.89
C PHE A 13 50.68 8.72 -16.82
N ILE A 14 51.31 8.57 -15.63
CA ILE A 14 52.65 8.02 -15.49
C ILE A 14 52.68 6.54 -15.10
N PHE A 15 51.52 5.93 -14.85
CA PHE A 15 51.44 4.50 -14.51
C PHE A 15 51.46 3.63 -15.79
N GLY A 16 52.35 2.63 -15.84
CA GLY A 16 52.44 1.69 -16.94
C GLY A 16 51.11 0.96 -17.18
N ASP A 17 50.89 0.41 -18.37
CA ASP A 17 49.60 -0.20 -18.80
C ASP A 17 49.08 -1.29 -17.87
N ASP A 18 49.96 -2.00 -17.18
CA ASP A 18 49.59 -3.06 -16.24
C ASP A 18 48.98 -2.50 -14.93
N MET A 19 49.50 -1.32 -14.45
CA MET A 19 48.93 -0.64 -13.29
C MET A 19 47.56 -0.01 -13.62
N LYS A 20 47.37 0.50 -14.84
CA LYS A 20 46.05 0.99 -15.28
C LYS A 20 45.02 -0.14 -15.35
N LYS A 21 45.41 -1.31 -15.84
CA LYS A 21 44.57 -2.51 -15.85
C LYS A 21 44.19 -2.95 -14.42
N LEU A 22 45.15 -2.95 -13.50
CA LEU A 22 44.93 -3.27 -12.09
C LEU A 22 43.96 -2.29 -11.42
N PHE A 23 44.12 -0.98 -11.69
CA PHE A 23 43.24 0.06 -11.16
C PHE A 23 41.82 -0.06 -11.72
N LEU A 24 41.65 -0.38 -13.03
CA LEU A 24 40.35 -0.64 -13.64
C LEU A 24 39.70 -1.88 -13.04
N LEU A 25 40.48 -2.95 -12.81
CA LEU A 25 40.00 -4.16 -12.18
C LEU A 25 39.50 -3.92 -10.75
N CYS A 26 40.22 -3.13 -9.97
CA CYS A 26 39.82 -2.72 -8.61
C CYS A 26 38.54 -1.87 -8.63
N LEU A 27 38.40 -0.92 -9.58
CA LEU A 27 37.17 -0.13 -9.74
C LEU A 27 35.97 -1.00 -10.09
N VAL A 28 36.13 -2.00 -10.97
CA VAL A 28 35.07 -2.96 -11.32
C VAL A 28 34.70 -3.82 -10.12
N LEU A 29 35.68 -4.29 -9.33
CA LEU A 29 35.42 -5.08 -8.12
C LEU A 29 34.71 -4.27 -7.03
N VAL A 30 35.09 -2.99 -6.85
CA VAL A 30 34.41 -2.09 -5.90
C VAL A 30 33.00 -1.77 -6.36
N ALA A 31 32.77 -1.56 -7.67
CA ALA A 31 31.45 -1.36 -8.24
C ALA A 31 30.55 -2.61 -8.08
N CYS A 32 31.09 -3.82 -8.24
CA CYS A 32 30.39 -5.07 -7.99
C CYS A 32 30.03 -5.29 -6.51
N SER A 33 30.87 -4.84 -5.58
CA SER A 33 30.58 -4.98 -4.14
C SER A 33 29.52 -3.99 -3.65
N ALA A 34 29.32 -2.88 -4.36
CA ALA A 34 28.29 -1.87 -4.04
C ALA A 34 26.85 -2.29 -4.46
N PHE A 35 26.69 -3.36 -5.25
CA PHE A 35 25.37 -3.94 -5.46
C PHE A 35 24.91 -4.61 -4.17
N LYS A 36 24.28 -3.83 -3.28
CA LYS A 36 23.46 -4.40 -2.19
C LYS A 36 22.44 -5.34 -2.85
N ARG A 37 22.66 -6.63 -2.74
CA ARG A 37 21.61 -7.61 -3.00
C ARG A 37 20.46 -7.22 -2.12
N VAL A 38 19.41 -6.69 -2.72
CA VAL A 38 18.12 -6.57 -2.03
C VAL A 38 17.72 -8.02 -1.73
N THR A 39 18.07 -8.48 -0.54
CA THR A 39 17.56 -9.74 -0.04
C THR A 39 16.05 -9.56 0.04
N TYR A 40 15.32 -10.19 -0.86
CA TYR A 40 13.89 -10.37 -0.74
C TYR A 40 13.66 -11.10 0.58
N VAL A 41 13.27 -10.36 1.61
CA VAL A 41 12.71 -10.95 2.81
C VAL A 41 11.30 -11.37 2.40
N PRO A 42 11.01 -12.69 2.29
CA PRO A 42 9.64 -13.12 2.01
C PRO A 42 8.77 -12.52 3.09
N HIS A 43 7.82 -11.67 2.70
CA HIS A 43 6.79 -11.23 3.62
C HIS A 43 6.09 -12.51 4.10
N PRO A 44 5.81 -12.72 5.40
CA PRO A 44 5.21 -13.95 5.92
C PRO A 44 3.82 -14.26 5.34
N TYR A 45 3.33 -13.42 4.47
CA TYR A 45 2.11 -13.60 3.68
C TYR A 45 2.45 -13.61 2.19
N ASP A 46 1.97 -14.64 1.47
CA ASP A 46 2.12 -14.69 0.03
C ASP A 46 1.45 -13.44 -0.58
N TYR A 47 2.18 -12.74 -1.44
CA TYR A 47 1.68 -11.60 -2.22
C TYR A 47 0.33 -11.91 -2.90
N LYS A 48 0.15 -13.16 -3.37
CA LYS A 48 -1.11 -13.60 -3.99
C LYS A 48 -2.28 -13.56 -3.01
N ASP A 49 -2.06 -13.92 -1.76
CA ASP A 49 -3.09 -13.89 -0.71
C ASP A 49 -3.43 -12.45 -0.32
N GLU A 50 -2.45 -11.58 -0.17
CA GLU A 50 -2.66 -10.15 0.09
C GLU A 50 -3.47 -9.48 -1.04
N VAL A 51 -3.13 -9.77 -2.31
CA VAL A 51 -3.91 -9.30 -3.48
C VAL A 51 -5.33 -9.84 -3.46
N LYS A 52 -5.52 -11.11 -3.12
CA LYS A 52 -6.85 -11.74 -3.05
C LYS A 52 -7.70 -11.10 -1.95
N CYS A 53 -7.14 -10.94 -0.75
CA CYS A 53 -7.83 -10.28 0.36
C CYS A 53 -8.24 -8.85 -0.01
N LEU A 54 -7.33 -8.04 -0.55
CA LEU A 54 -7.64 -6.67 -0.95
C LEU A 54 -8.70 -6.63 -2.04
N ALA A 55 -8.62 -7.52 -3.03
CA ALA A 55 -9.61 -7.62 -4.10
C ALA A 55 -11.00 -8.01 -3.56
N GLN A 56 -11.07 -8.92 -2.58
CA GLN A 56 -12.34 -9.27 -1.93
C GLN A 56 -12.93 -8.06 -1.21
N ASN A 57 -12.11 -7.32 -0.47
CA ASN A 57 -12.59 -6.13 0.22
C ASN A 57 -13.13 -5.07 -0.75
N ILE A 58 -12.40 -4.76 -1.83
CA ILE A 58 -12.86 -3.85 -2.87
C ILE A 58 -14.18 -4.33 -3.48
N TYR A 59 -14.29 -5.63 -3.76
CA TYR A 59 -15.49 -6.21 -4.37
C TYR A 59 -16.72 -6.07 -3.47
N PHE A 60 -16.62 -6.44 -2.21
CA PHE A 60 -17.80 -6.45 -1.32
C PHE A 60 -18.17 -5.05 -0.82
N GLU A 61 -17.18 -4.18 -0.62
CA GLU A 61 -17.40 -2.83 -0.09
C GLU A 61 -17.68 -1.78 -1.17
N ALA A 62 -17.20 -1.98 -2.41
CA ALA A 62 -17.17 -0.88 -3.37
C ALA A 62 -17.43 -1.28 -4.83
N ARG A 63 -17.91 -2.48 -5.16
CA ARG A 63 -18.12 -2.87 -6.57
C ARG A 63 -19.12 -1.98 -7.33
N ASP A 64 -20.02 -1.32 -6.62
CA ASP A 64 -21.02 -0.39 -7.15
C ASP A 64 -20.52 1.07 -7.21
N GLN A 65 -19.30 1.33 -6.70
CA GLN A 65 -18.69 2.64 -6.70
C GLN A 65 -17.94 2.91 -8.00
N THR A 66 -17.63 4.19 -8.23
CA THR A 66 -16.68 4.58 -9.28
C THR A 66 -15.31 3.96 -9.02
N THR A 67 -14.47 3.85 -10.06
CA THR A 67 -13.08 3.36 -9.90
C THR A 67 -12.32 4.13 -8.82
N LYS A 68 -12.54 5.47 -8.72
CA LYS A 68 -11.96 6.28 -7.65
C LYS A 68 -12.44 5.85 -6.27
N GLY A 69 -13.72 5.53 -6.11
CA GLY A 69 -14.28 5.02 -4.85
C GLY A 69 -13.71 3.64 -4.48
N GLN A 70 -13.53 2.75 -5.46
CA GLN A 70 -12.91 1.45 -5.25
C GLN A 70 -11.45 1.57 -4.81
N ILE A 71 -10.70 2.49 -5.44
CA ILE A 71 -9.32 2.83 -5.05
C ILE A 71 -9.29 3.42 -3.64
N ALA A 72 -10.25 4.27 -3.29
CA ALA A 72 -10.34 4.86 -1.96
C ALA A 72 -10.54 3.80 -0.86
N VAL A 73 -11.38 2.80 -1.07
CA VAL A 73 -11.54 1.66 -0.13
C VAL A 73 -10.25 0.86 -0.01
N ALA A 74 -9.54 0.63 -1.11
CA ALA A 74 -8.23 -0.02 -1.08
C ALA A 74 -7.20 0.81 -0.28
N LEU A 75 -7.16 2.13 -0.47
CA LEU A 75 -6.26 3.03 0.26
C LEU A 75 -6.53 3.01 1.76
N VAL A 76 -7.80 3.04 2.20
CA VAL A 76 -8.13 2.91 3.63
C VAL A 76 -7.54 1.62 4.20
N THR A 77 -7.65 0.51 3.49
CA THR A 77 -7.07 -0.77 3.94
C THR A 77 -5.55 -0.68 4.06
N ILE A 78 -4.88 -0.08 3.08
CA ILE A 78 -3.42 0.12 3.09
C ILE A 78 -3.00 1.07 4.21
N ASN A 79 -3.68 2.20 4.38
CA ASN A 79 -3.41 3.16 5.46
C ASN A 79 -3.55 2.53 6.84
N ARG A 80 -4.49 1.58 7.00
CA ARG A 80 -4.60 0.78 8.23
C ARG A 80 -3.36 -0.10 8.44
N VAL A 81 -2.90 -0.81 7.41
CA VAL A 81 -1.68 -1.65 7.49
C VAL A 81 -0.44 -0.82 7.85
N GLU A 82 -0.36 0.41 7.35
CA GLU A 82 0.75 1.34 7.63
C GLU A 82 0.65 1.97 9.04
N SER A 83 -0.51 1.90 9.68
CA SER A 83 -0.75 2.46 11.01
C SER A 83 -0.47 1.44 12.12
N ARG A 84 0.24 1.87 13.17
CA ARG A 84 0.50 1.04 14.37
C ARG A 84 -0.77 0.61 15.13
N GLN A 85 -1.90 1.25 14.85
CA GLN A 85 -3.21 0.95 15.47
C GLN A 85 -3.87 -0.30 14.89
N PHE A 86 -3.38 -0.82 13.77
CA PHE A 86 -3.98 -1.92 13.03
C PHE A 86 -2.98 -3.05 12.77
N PRO A 87 -3.45 -4.25 12.41
CA PRO A 87 -2.56 -5.33 12.01
C PRO A 87 -1.69 -4.97 10.80
N ASN A 88 -0.51 -5.52 10.74
CA ASN A 88 0.53 -5.21 9.74
C ASN A 88 0.42 -6.00 8.42
N SER A 89 -0.76 -6.51 8.07
CA SER A 89 -1.00 -7.15 6.76
C SER A 89 -2.43 -6.92 6.28
N ILE A 90 -2.62 -6.90 4.98
CA ILE A 90 -3.93 -6.66 4.33
C ILE A 90 -4.95 -7.69 4.80
N CYS A 91 -4.62 -8.98 4.72
CA CYS A 91 -5.53 -10.05 5.12
C CYS A 91 -5.92 -9.93 6.61
N LYS A 92 -4.98 -9.62 7.50
CA LYS A 92 -5.28 -9.44 8.93
C LYS A 92 -6.15 -8.22 9.20
N VAL A 93 -5.93 -7.10 8.50
CA VAL A 93 -6.77 -5.90 8.62
C VAL A 93 -8.18 -6.20 8.14
N ILE A 94 -8.34 -6.91 7.02
CA ILE A 94 -9.65 -7.22 6.44
C ILE A 94 -10.43 -8.19 7.31
N HIS A 95 -9.77 -9.22 7.83
CA HIS A 95 -10.38 -10.24 8.67
C HIS A 95 -10.39 -9.89 10.18
N GLN A 96 -10.08 -8.64 10.51
CA GLN A 96 -10.12 -8.18 11.90
C GLN A 96 -11.57 -8.14 12.40
N ALA A 97 -11.87 -9.01 13.36
CA ALA A 97 -13.20 -9.18 13.91
C ALA A 97 -13.15 -9.63 15.38
N SER A 98 -14.17 -9.28 16.14
CA SER A 98 -14.35 -9.82 17.48
C SER A 98 -14.81 -11.28 17.41
N ARG A 99 -14.31 -12.09 18.35
CA ARG A 99 -14.66 -13.52 18.47
C ARG A 99 -15.21 -13.82 19.85
N TYR A 100 -15.99 -14.88 19.94
CA TYR A 100 -16.37 -15.51 21.20
C TYR A 100 -15.19 -16.33 21.77
N SER A 101 -15.28 -16.75 23.03
CA SER A 101 -14.27 -17.60 23.66
C SER A 101 -14.04 -18.93 22.95
N ASN A 102 -15.06 -19.44 22.25
CA ASN A 102 -14.98 -20.67 21.42
C ASN A 102 -14.42 -20.42 20.01
N GLY A 103 -13.88 -19.23 19.71
CA GLY A 103 -13.28 -18.84 18.43
C GLY A 103 -14.26 -18.45 17.34
N LYS A 104 -15.58 -18.61 17.52
CA LYS A 104 -16.60 -18.20 16.52
C LYS A 104 -16.62 -16.68 16.35
N LEU A 105 -16.80 -16.21 15.12
CA LEU A 105 -16.96 -14.79 14.81
C LEU A 105 -18.23 -14.22 15.47
N LYS A 106 -18.12 -13.05 16.08
CA LYS A 106 -19.27 -12.27 16.50
C LYS A 106 -19.87 -11.57 15.30
N LYS A 107 -21.14 -11.87 15.00
CA LYS A 107 -21.84 -11.27 13.87
C LYS A 107 -21.85 -9.75 13.98
N HIS A 108 -21.60 -9.05 12.87
CA HIS A 108 -21.53 -7.58 12.78
C HIS A 108 -20.49 -6.90 13.72
N LYS A 109 -19.49 -7.64 14.20
CA LYS A 109 -18.39 -7.12 15.03
C LYS A 109 -17.04 -7.23 14.31
N CYS A 110 -17.00 -6.83 13.04
CA CYS A 110 -15.81 -6.77 12.20
C CYS A 110 -15.65 -5.37 11.60
N HIS A 111 -14.44 -5.07 11.14
CA HIS A 111 -14.12 -3.78 10.53
C HIS A 111 -14.73 -3.63 9.13
N PHE A 112 -14.90 -4.74 8.41
CA PHE A 112 -15.57 -4.80 7.12
C PHE A 112 -16.78 -5.71 7.24
N SER A 113 -17.97 -5.16 7.03
CA SER A 113 -19.25 -5.80 7.40
C SER A 113 -19.49 -7.12 6.69
N TRP A 114 -19.05 -7.26 5.45
CA TRP A 114 -19.26 -8.45 4.63
C TRP A 114 -18.62 -9.71 5.22
N TYR A 115 -17.51 -9.57 5.95
CA TYR A 115 -16.74 -10.71 6.49
C TYR A 115 -17.49 -11.51 7.57
N SER A 116 -18.48 -10.91 8.24
CA SER A 116 -19.23 -11.57 9.31
C SER A 116 -20.73 -11.32 9.24
N ASP A 117 -21.27 -10.98 8.06
CA ASP A 117 -22.70 -10.75 7.85
C ASP A 117 -23.52 -12.06 7.69
N GLY A 118 -22.83 -13.20 7.56
CA GLY A 118 -23.42 -14.53 7.40
C GLY A 118 -23.87 -14.84 5.97
N LYS A 119 -23.52 -13.98 5.00
CA LYS A 119 -23.77 -14.23 3.58
C LYS A 119 -22.59 -14.95 2.93
N SER A 120 -22.79 -15.40 1.71
CA SER A 120 -21.76 -16.07 0.93
C SER A 120 -20.71 -15.06 0.42
N ASP A 121 -19.42 -15.34 0.68
CA ASP A 121 -18.27 -14.56 0.20
C ASP A 121 -17.83 -14.96 -1.23
N ILE A 122 -18.74 -15.56 -2.02
CA ILE A 122 -18.47 -15.90 -3.41
C ILE A 122 -18.67 -14.67 -4.30
N GLN A 123 -17.66 -14.35 -5.11
CA GLN A 123 -17.67 -13.22 -6.04
C GLN A 123 -18.42 -13.62 -7.32
N ARG A 124 -19.74 -13.46 -7.34
CA ARG A 124 -20.62 -13.88 -8.45
C ARG A 124 -20.51 -13.00 -9.70
N ASP A 125 -20.29 -11.70 -9.52
CA ASP A 125 -20.04 -10.76 -10.63
C ASP A 125 -18.60 -10.89 -11.11
N ARG A 126 -18.42 -11.61 -12.23
CA ARG A 126 -17.09 -11.88 -12.81
C ARG A 126 -16.39 -10.62 -13.30
N ILE A 127 -17.13 -9.62 -13.78
CA ILE A 127 -16.58 -8.35 -14.30
C ILE A 127 -16.09 -7.51 -13.13
N ALA A 128 -16.94 -7.27 -12.13
CA ALA A 128 -16.56 -6.52 -10.93
C ALA A 128 -15.40 -7.21 -10.19
N TRP A 129 -15.38 -8.56 -10.15
CA TRP A 129 -14.25 -9.30 -9.56
C TRP A 129 -12.95 -9.11 -10.33
N LYS A 130 -12.98 -9.09 -11.68
CA LYS A 130 -11.81 -8.81 -12.52
C LYS A 130 -11.28 -7.39 -12.27
N VAL A 131 -12.16 -6.40 -12.19
CA VAL A 131 -11.81 -5.00 -11.88
C VAL A 131 -11.17 -4.90 -10.49
N SER A 132 -11.80 -5.48 -9.47
CA SER A 132 -11.29 -5.48 -8.09
C SER A 132 -9.89 -6.09 -7.99
N LYS A 133 -9.65 -7.23 -8.67
CA LYS A 133 -8.31 -7.84 -8.75
C LYS A 133 -7.28 -6.94 -9.45
N THR A 134 -7.69 -6.25 -10.49
CA THR A 134 -6.80 -5.33 -11.22
C THR A 134 -6.39 -4.16 -10.32
N ILE A 135 -7.35 -3.56 -9.62
CA ILE A 135 -7.08 -2.47 -8.66
C ILE A 135 -6.18 -2.99 -7.53
N ALA A 136 -6.50 -4.13 -6.91
CA ALA A 136 -5.71 -4.67 -5.82
C ALA A 136 -4.25 -4.93 -6.20
N ARG A 137 -4.02 -5.56 -7.38
CA ARG A 137 -2.65 -5.77 -7.89
C ARG A 137 -1.90 -4.47 -8.12
N ALA A 138 -2.61 -3.49 -8.68
CA ALA A 138 -2.05 -2.18 -8.93
C ALA A 138 -1.66 -1.50 -7.62
N MET A 139 -2.51 -1.54 -6.60
CA MET A 139 -2.29 -0.90 -5.30
C MET A 139 -1.14 -1.53 -4.51
N LEU A 140 -0.93 -2.84 -4.59
CA LEU A 140 0.10 -3.57 -3.84
C LEU A 140 1.45 -3.66 -4.57
N ARG A 141 1.55 -3.23 -5.83
CA ARG A 141 2.86 -3.10 -6.48
C ARG A 141 3.60 -1.91 -5.90
N LYS A 142 4.77 -2.14 -5.29
CA LYS A 142 5.64 -1.11 -4.68
C LYS A 142 6.21 -0.06 -5.65
N THR A 143 6.06 -0.24 -6.93
CA THR A 143 6.51 0.69 -7.97
C THR A 143 5.37 1.63 -8.28
N GLY A 144 5.44 2.87 -7.80
CA GLY A 144 4.56 4.02 -8.04
C GLY A 144 3.46 3.81 -9.07
N VAL A 145 2.33 3.22 -8.66
CA VAL A 145 1.40 2.64 -9.61
C VAL A 145 0.53 3.72 -10.21
N HIS A 146 0.77 3.95 -11.49
CA HIS A 146 -0.17 4.64 -12.33
C HIS A 146 -1.22 3.64 -12.83
N ILE A 147 -2.40 3.61 -12.23
CA ILE A 147 -3.53 2.91 -12.82
C ILE A 147 -3.99 3.74 -14.01
N LYS A 148 -3.64 3.30 -15.21
CA LYS A 148 -4.28 3.79 -16.42
C LYS A 148 -5.66 3.14 -16.52
N HIS A 149 -6.68 3.85 -16.07
CA HIS A 149 -8.05 3.48 -16.37
C HIS A 149 -8.70 4.70 -17.03
N PHE A 150 -9.20 4.57 -18.25
CA PHE A 150 -9.79 5.64 -19.04
C PHE A 150 -8.90 6.90 -19.22
N GLY A 151 -7.59 6.71 -19.43
CA GLY A 151 -6.68 7.82 -19.75
C GLY A 151 -6.29 8.73 -18.60
N GLN A 152 -6.78 8.52 -17.39
CA GLN A 152 -6.43 9.34 -16.23
C GLN A 152 -5.28 8.71 -15.42
N LYS A 153 -4.30 9.55 -15.11
CA LYS A 153 -3.16 9.23 -14.23
C LYS A 153 -3.55 9.60 -12.80
N TRP A 154 -3.69 8.62 -11.91
CA TRP A 154 -4.00 8.89 -10.50
C TRP A 154 -2.71 8.78 -9.66
N ASN A 155 -2.33 9.85 -8.99
CA ASN A 155 -1.35 9.78 -7.91
C ASN A 155 -2.08 9.33 -6.65
N MET A 156 -1.84 8.09 -6.22
CA MET A 156 -2.67 7.41 -5.23
C MET A 156 -2.28 7.72 -3.78
N LYS A 157 -1.09 8.27 -3.55
CA LYS A 157 -0.62 8.52 -2.18
C LYS A 157 -1.38 9.65 -1.46
N ASP A 158 -1.93 10.62 -2.19
CA ASP A 158 -2.28 11.90 -1.57
C ASP A 158 -3.77 12.19 -1.45
N PHE A 159 -4.64 11.51 -2.21
CA PHE A 159 -6.02 11.97 -2.26
C PHE A 159 -6.90 11.60 -1.06
N LEU A 160 -6.48 10.64 -0.23
CA LEU A 160 -7.15 10.32 1.05
C LEU A 160 -6.41 10.85 2.29
N ASN A 161 -5.22 11.43 2.11
CA ASN A 161 -4.47 12.07 3.19
C ASN A 161 -4.46 11.25 4.51
N GLY A 162 -4.18 9.94 4.41
CA GLY A 162 -4.11 9.05 5.56
C GLY A 162 -5.45 8.61 6.16
N ALA A 163 -6.59 8.79 5.47
CA ALA A 163 -7.88 8.32 5.97
C ALA A 163 -7.87 6.81 6.23
N LYS A 164 -8.35 6.43 7.42
CA LYS A 164 -8.43 5.04 7.90
C LYS A 164 -9.86 4.57 8.15
N TYR A 165 -10.84 5.47 8.01
CA TYR A 165 -12.25 5.21 8.30
C TYR A 165 -13.13 5.71 7.17
N TYR A 166 -14.26 5.04 6.96
CA TYR A 166 -15.32 5.51 6.09
C TYR A 166 -16.67 4.93 6.52
N HIS A 167 -17.71 5.58 6.11
CA HIS A 167 -19.09 5.08 6.21
C HIS A 167 -19.92 5.53 5.00
N ARG A 168 -21.06 4.91 4.81
CA ARG A 168 -22.04 5.36 3.81
C ARG A 168 -22.71 6.66 4.26
N ILE A 169 -23.12 7.47 3.30
CA ILE A 169 -23.75 8.78 3.55
C ILE A 169 -25.07 8.68 4.31
N ASP A 170 -25.74 7.52 4.25
CA ASP A 170 -27.01 7.23 4.92
C ASP A 170 -26.84 6.73 6.36
N VAL A 171 -25.61 6.65 6.84
CA VAL A 171 -25.26 6.24 8.22
C VAL A 171 -24.61 7.41 8.97
N ASN A 172 -24.95 7.56 10.25
CA ASN A 172 -24.35 8.58 11.12
C ASN A 172 -23.64 7.92 12.32
N PRO A 173 -22.40 7.47 12.19
CA PRO A 173 -21.68 6.79 13.26
C PRO A 173 -21.30 7.77 14.37
N TYR A 174 -21.38 7.33 15.62
CA TYR A 174 -21.06 8.15 16.79
C TYR A 174 -19.60 8.65 16.83
N TRP A 175 -18.69 7.95 16.17
CA TRP A 175 -17.26 8.27 16.19
C TRP A 175 -16.87 9.45 15.28
N ILE A 176 -17.73 9.90 14.35
CA ILE A 176 -17.38 10.98 13.41
C ILE A 176 -17.11 12.31 14.08
N SER A 177 -17.74 12.56 15.27
CA SER A 177 -17.50 13.78 16.05
C SER A 177 -16.04 13.95 16.52
N LYS A 178 -15.25 12.87 16.49
CA LYS A 178 -13.83 12.81 16.88
C LYS A 178 -12.91 12.62 15.70
N MET A 179 -13.36 12.90 14.48
CA MET A 179 -12.64 12.64 13.26
C MET A 179 -12.61 13.85 12.33
N ILE A 180 -11.60 13.91 11.46
CA ILE A 180 -11.50 14.91 10.40
C ILE A 180 -12.08 14.32 9.13
N LYS A 181 -13.10 14.96 8.57
CA LYS A 181 -13.63 14.61 7.25
C LYS A 181 -12.58 14.95 6.18
N VAL A 182 -12.21 13.97 5.37
CA VAL A 182 -11.22 14.13 4.30
C VAL A 182 -11.89 14.36 2.96
N LEU A 183 -12.81 13.46 2.58
CA LEU A 183 -13.39 13.45 1.24
C LEU A 183 -14.72 12.70 1.25
N GLN A 184 -15.60 13.07 0.32
CA GLN A 184 -16.79 12.29 -0.02
C GLN A 184 -16.70 11.86 -1.47
N LEU A 185 -16.91 10.57 -1.72
CA LEU A 185 -16.99 9.97 -3.04
C LEU A 185 -18.29 9.18 -3.15
N ARG A 186 -19.21 9.66 -3.98
CA ARG A 186 -20.54 9.08 -4.18
C ARG A 186 -21.22 8.75 -2.86
N TYR A 187 -21.25 7.47 -2.46
CA TYR A 187 -21.96 7.01 -1.26
C TYR A 187 -21.06 6.85 -0.04
N HIS A 188 -19.76 7.14 -0.10
CA HIS A 188 -18.81 7.00 1.01
C HIS A 188 -18.24 8.35 1.44
N ILE A 189 -18.16 8.56 2.74
CA ILE A 189 -17.45 9.66 3.38
C ILE A 189 -16.25 9.09 4.10
N PHE A 190 -15.05 9.64 3.80
CA PHE A 190 -13.77 9.19 4.32
C PHE A 190 -13.26 10.12 5.42
N TRP A 191 -12.69 9.52 6.47
CA TRP A 191 -12.28 10.19 7.69
C TRP A 191 -10.90 9.77 8.15
N LYS A 192 -10.20 10.67 8.82
CA LYS A 192 -8.94 10.38 9.51
C LYS A 192 -9.01 10.83 10.97
N ASP A 193 -8.16 10.25 11.80
CA ASP A 193 -7.98 10.67 13.18
C ASP A 193 -7.47 12.11 13.24
N TYR A 194 -7.76 12.81 14.30
CA TYR A 194 -6.92 13.93 14.72
C TYR A 194 -5.54 13.33 15.03
N LEU A 195 -4.51 13.80 14.33
CA LEU A 195 -3.15 13.36 14.57
C LEU A 195 -2.77 13.79 16.00
N HIS A 196 -2.69 12.82 16.90
CA HIS A 196 -1.77 12.87 18.00
C HIS A 196 -0.54 12.07 17.54
N GLU A 197 0.36 12.76 16.85
CA GLU A 197 1.72 12.30 16.68
C GLU A 197 2.49 12.48 17.99
#